data_831deab8f9ceec558ba4546ffc2b0e37
#
_entry.id   831deab8f9ceec558ba4546ffc2b0e37
#
_cell.length_a   1.000
_cell.length_b   1.000
_cell.length_c   1.000
_cell.angle_alpha   90.00
_cell.angle_beta   90.00
_cell.angle_gamma   90.00
#
_symmetry.space_group_name_H-M   'P 1'
#
loop_
_entity.id
_entity.type
_entity.pdbx_description
1 polymer ?
#
loop_
_entity_poly.entity_id
_entity_poly.type
_entity_poly.pdbx_seq_one_letter_code
_entity_poly.pdbx_strand_id
1 'polypeptide(L)'
;MALHQTLGAAGEQYVCEYLITQGFIVRETNWRMGHLEVDIIAERNGTFHFVEVQTRATRSAFDPRRSVNRKKQENLINASRSYCRMCGRMDVDVQYDVALIFGTPGHFEMEYMPRYFRMPPRRFR
;
A
#
# COMPACT_ATOMS: atom_id res chain seq x y z
N MET A 1 1.61 -23.46 -19.83
CA MET A 1 1.18 -22.16 -20.35
C MET A 1 1.71 -21.06 -19.45
N ALA A 2 2.46 -20.13 -19.98
CA ALA A 2 2.97 -19.03 -19.20
C ALA A 2 1.85 -18.02 -18.97
N LEU A 3 1.61 -17.65 -17.71
CA LEU A 3 0.69 -16.57 -17.36
C LEU A 3 1.45 -15.25 -17.50
N HIS A 4 0.90 -14.33 -18.29
CA HIS A 4 1.46 -12.99 -18.40
C HIS A 4 1.05 -12.18 -17.18
N GLN A 5 2.04 -11.82 -16.37
CA GLN A 5 1.83 -10.94 -15.23
C GLN A 5 1.94 -9.50 -15.70
N THR A 6 0.98 -8.64 -15.31
CA THR A 6 1.07 -7.22 -15.59
C THR A 6 2.23 -6.59 -14.82
N LEU A 7 2.71 -5.45 -15.29
CA LEU A 7 3.77 -4.71 -14.60
C LEU A 7 3.34 -4.33 -13.17
N GLY A 8 2.09 -3.88 -13.02
CA GLY A 8 1.55 -3.54 -11.71
C GLY A 8 1.51 -4.72 -10.76
N ALA A 9 1.04 -5.89 -11.23
CA ALA A 9 1.01 -7.10 -10.41
C ALA A 9 2.41 -7.56 -10.04
N ALA A 10 3.38 -7.46 -10.95
CA ALA A 10 4.77 -7.79 -10.66
C ALA A 10 5.36 -6.86 -9.60
N GLY A 11 5.06 -5.57 -9.67
CA GLY A 11 5.50 -4.60 -8.67
C GLY A 11 4.90 -4.88 -7.29
N GLU A 12 3.61 -5.19 -7.22
CA GLU A 12 2.96 -5.54 -5.95
C GLU A 12 3.59 -6.79 -5.34
N GLN A 13 3.87 -7.81 -6.16
CA GLN A 13 4.54 -9.02 -5.69
C GLN A 13 5.92 -8.71 -5.13
N TYR A 14 6.68 -7.86 -5.82
CA TYR A 14 8.00 -7.42 -5.37
C TYR A 14 7.93 -6.77 -3.99
N VAL A 15 6.95 -5.88 -3.77
CA VAL A 15 6.77 -5.21 -2.49
C VAL A 15 6.37 -6.21 -1.40
N CYS A 16 5.48 -7.16 -1.69
CA CYS A 16 5.12 -8.22 -0.73
C CYS A 16 6.34 -9.00 -0.27
N GLU A 17 7.18 -9.42 -1.20
CA GLU A 17 8.41 -10.17 -0.89
C GLU A 17 9.36 -9.33 -0.02
N TYR A 18 9.51 -8.04 -0.36
CA TYR A 18 10.31 -7.12 0.44
C TYR A 18 9.77 -7.02 1.88
N LEU A 19 8.46 -6.80 2.03
CA LEU A 19 7.85 -6.66 3.36
C LEU A 19 8.06 -7.92 4.20
N ILE A 20 7.91 -9.10 3.60
CA ILE A 20 8.14 -10.37 4.30
C ILE A 20 9.59 -10.46 4.78
N THR A 21 10.57 -10.06 3.96
CA THR A 21 11.98 -10.06 4.37
C THR A 21 12.23 -9.08 5.52
N GLN A 22 11.40 -8.04 5.66
CA GLN A 22 11.50 -7.05 6.73
C GLN A 22 10.72 -7.45 7.98
N GLY A 23 10.19 -8.66 8.03
CA GLY A 23 9.48 -9.17 9.20
C GLY A 23 8.00 -8.83 9.26
N PHE A 24 7.42 -8.34 8.17
CA PHE A 24 5.99 -8.11 8.09
C PHE A 24 5.23 -9.39 7.82
N ILE A 25 4.01 -9.44 8.31
CA ILE A 25 3.01 -10.42 7.89
C ILE A 25 2.14 -9.71 6.85
N VAL A 26 2.10 -10.23 5.63
CA VAL A 26 1.18 -9.72 4.61
C VAL A 26 -0.20 -10.30 4.88
N ARG A 27 -1.13 -9.45 5.25
CA ARG A 27 -2.49 -9.87 5.62
C ARG A 27 -3.38 -9.99 4.41
N GLU A 28 -3.32 -9.02 3.50
CA GLU A 28 -4.17 -8.94 2.33
C GLU A 28 -3.40 -8.35 1.15
N THR A 29 -3.74 -8.82 -0.04
CA THR A 29 -3.30 -8.19 -1.29
C THR A 29 -4.54 -7.89 -2.13
N ASN A 30 -4.54 -6.73 -2.80
CA ASN A 30 -5.68 -6.30 -3.63
C ASN A 30 -7.01 -6.37 -2.88
N TRP A 31 -7.00 -5.87 -1.65
CA TRP A 31 -8.19 -5.87 -0.82
C TRP A 31 -9.20 -4.84 -1.33
N ARG A 32 -10.46 -5.24 -1.40
CA ARG A 32 -11.54 -4.39 -1.88
C ARG A 32 -12.77 -4.48 -0.99
N MET A 33 -13.44 -3.34 -0.84
CA MET A 33 -14.75 -3.24 -0.23
C MET A 33 -15.49 -2.09 -0.93
N GLY A 34 -16.51 -2.43 -1.77
CA GLY A 34 -17.15 -1.44 -2.61
C GLY A 34 -16.15 -0.79 -3.57
N HIS A 35 -16.05 0.54 -3.51
CA HIS A 35 -15.08 1.30 -4.31
C HIS A 35 -13.73 1.47 -3.62
N LEU A 36 -13.61 1.02 -2.38
CA LEU A 36 -12.37 1.10 -1.63
C LEU A 36 -11.42 -0.02 -2.03
N GLU A 37 -10.15 0.32 -2.17
CA GLU A 37 -9.12 -0.62 -2.62
C GLU A 37 -7.81 -0.32 -1.90
N VAL A 38 -7.10 -1.38 -1.48
CA VAL A 38 -5.77 -1.28 -0.90
C VAL A 38 -4.90 -2.34 -1.56
N ASP A 39 -3.75 -1.93 -2.09
CA ASP A 39 -2.85 -2.85 -2.78
C ASP A 39 -2.29 -3.92 -1.84
N ILE A 40 -1.79 -3.49 -0.66
CA ILE A 40 -1.23 -4.41 0.33
C ILE A 40 -1.62 -3.93 1.73
N ILE A 41 -2.06 -4.87 2.57
CA ILE A 41 -2.24 -4.64 4.00
C ILE A 41 -1.29 -5.57 4.72
N ALA A 42 -0.38 -5.01 5.50
CA ALA A 42 0.64 -5.76 6.22
C ALA A 42 0.68 -5.38 7.69
N GLU A 43 1.20 -6.26 8.52
CA GLU A 43 1.25 -6.07 9.96
C GLU A 43 2.66 -6.34 10.48
N ARG A 44 3.13 -5.44 11.36
CA ARG A 44 4.37 -5.63 12.12
C ARG A 44 4.29 -4.82 13.41
N ASN A 45 4.65 -5.46 14.54
CA ASN A 45 4.75 -4.79 15.85
C ASN A 45 3.48 -4.03 16.26
N GLY A 46 2.31 -4.61 16.02
CA GLY A 46 1.03 -4.00 16.43
C GLY A 46 0.55 -2.86 15.54
N THR A 47 1.17 -2.66 14.39
CA THR A 47 0.77 -1.65 13.41
C THR A 47 0.30 -2.31 12.13
N PHE A 48 -0.86 -1.86 11.62
CA PHE A 48 -1.33 -2.23 10.29
C PHE A 48 -0.85 -1.19 9.29
N HIS A 49 -0.14 -1.64 8.28
CA HIS A 49 0.38 -0.79 7.20
C HIS A 49 -0.50 -0.96 5.97
N PHE A 50 -1.08 0.14 5.51
CA PHE A 50 -1.89 0.20 4.29
C PHE A 50 -0.99 0.78 3.21
N VAL A 51 -0.57 -0.06 2.27
CA VAL A 51 0.49 0.26 1.33
C VAL A 51 -0.10 0.45 -0.07
N GLU A 52 0.13 1.62 -0.64
CA GLU A 52 -0.14 1.92 -2.04
C GLU A 52 1.11 1.62 -2.85
N VAL A 53 0.98 0.84 -3.91
CA VAL A 53 2.09 0.48 -4.79
C VAL A 53 1.93 1.19 -6.12
N GLN A 54 2.95 1.93 -6.54
CA GLN A 54 3.02 2.61 -7.83
C GLN A 54 4.16 2.00 -8.62
N THR A 55 3.85 1.37 -9.75
CA THR A 55 4.85 0.72 -10.59
C THR A 55 4.92 1.43 -11.94
N ARG A 56 6.13 1.80 -12.36
CA ARG A 56 6.39 2.47 -13.63
C ARG A 56 7.59 1.83 -14.30
N ALA A 57 7.55 1.71 -15.63
CA ALA A 57 8.66 1.15 -16.39
C ALA A 57 9.91 2.03 -16.30
N THR A 58 9.73 3.33 -16.19
CA THR A 58 10.83 4.30 -16.09
C THR A 58 10.53 5.35 -15.04
N ARG A 59 11.58 5.97 -14.48
CA ARG A 59 11.44 7.07 -13.53
C ARG A 59 10.78 8.29 -14.15
N SER A 60 10.99 8.53 -15.44
CA SER A 60 10.42 9.67 -16.14
C SER A 60 8.90 9.61 -16.27
N ALA A 61 8.30 8.43 -16.14
CA ALA A 61 6.86 8.24 -16.17
C ALA A 61 6.18 8.55 -14.83
N PHE A 62 6.97 8.89 -13.81
CA PHE A 62 6.48 9.08 -12.45
C PHE A 62 6.51 10.55 -12.04
N ASP A 63 5.39 11.04 -11.49
CA ASP A 63 5.30 12.35 -10.86
C ASP A 63 4.97 12.13 -9.37
N PRO A 64 5.94 12.35 -8.45
CA PRO A 64 5.72 12.15 -7.02
C PRO A 64 4.54 12.94 -6.46
N ARG A 65 4.27 14.11 -7.04
CA ARG A 65 3.21 15.00 -6.56
C ARG A 65 1.81 14.50 -6.89
N ARG A 66 1.69 13.53 -7.82
CA ARG A 66 0.41 12.99 -8.30
C ARG A 66 0.19 11.54 -7.92
N SER A 67 1.18 10.86 -7.36
CA SER A 67 1.13 9.42 -7.13
C SER A 67 0.06 9.02 -6.12
N VAL A 68 -0.07 9.76 -5.03
CA VAL A 68 -1.10 9.51 -4.02
C VAL A 68 -1.77 10.84 -3.68
N ASN A 69 -2.74 11.21 -4.50
CA ASN A 69 -3.47 12.45 -4.37
C ASN A 69 -4.44 12.39 -3.18
N ARG A 70 -5.11 13.53 -2.90
CA ARG A 70 -6.02 13.63 -1.77
C ARG A 70 -7.14 12.59 -1.81
N LYS A 71 -7.69 12.31 -2.98
CA LYS A 71 -8.76 11.32 -3.13
C LYS A 71 -8.28 9.91 -2.78
N LYS A 72 -7.11 9.52 -3.22
CA LYS A 72 -6.51 8.23 -2.85
C LYS A 72 -6.22 8.16 -1.36
N GLN A 73 -5.74 9.25 -0.75
CA GLN A 73 -5.51 9.30 0.70
C GLN A 73 -6.82 9.10 1.47
N GLU A 74 -7.88 9.78 1.09
CA GLU A 74 -9.20 9.62 1.70
C GLU A 74 -9.71 8.18 1.58
N ASN A 75 -9.55 7.58 0.40
CA ASN A 75 -9.95 6.20 0.18
C ASN A 75 -9.16 5.23 1.06
N LEU A 76 -7.86 5.43 1.21
CA LEU A 76 -7.02 4.60 2.10
C LEU A 76 -7.43 4.76 3.56
N ILE A 77 -7.73 5.97 4.00
CA ILE A 77 -8.21 6.22 5.36
C ILE A 77 -9.53 5.49 5.60
N ASN A 78 -10.48 5.61 4.69
CA ASN A 78 -11.78 4.93 4.81
C ASN A 78 -11.62 3.41 4.75
N ALA A 79 -10.74 2.91 3.90
CA ALA A 79 -10.44 1.49 3.80
C ALA A 79 -9.84 0.97 5.12
N SER A 80 -8.90 1.71 5.72
CA SER A 80 -8.28 1.29 6.97
C SER A 80 -9.30 1.19 8.11
N ARG A 81 -10.22 2.15 8.19
CA ARG A 81 -11.30 2.12 9.19
C ARG A 81 -12.19 0.89 9.01
N SER A 82 -12.61 0.63 7.77
CA SER A 82 -13.46 -0.51 7.45
C SER A 82 -12.76 -1.83 7.71
N TYR A 83 -11.50 -1.95 7.33
CA TYR A 83 -10.72 -3.16 7.53
C TYR A 83 -10.52 -3.48 9.01
N CYS A 84 -10.10 -2.49 9.80
CA CYS A 84 -9.92 -2.68 11.24
C CYS A 84 -11.23 -3.07 11.93
N ARG A 85 -12.33 -2.47 11.52
CA ARG A 85 -13.66 -2.82 12.05
C ARG A 85 -14.04 -4.25 11.71
N MET A 86 -13.82 -4.67 10.47
CA MET A 86 -14.09 -6.05 10.04
C MET A 86 -13.28 -7.07 10.83
N CYS A 87 -12.02 -6.74 11.12
CA CYS A 87 -11.13 -7.63 11.86
C CYS A 87 -11.36 -7.58 13.37
N GLY A 88 -12.20 -6.66 13.86
CA GLY A 88 -12.35 -6.44 15.29
C GLY A 88 -11.10 -5.91 15.96
N ARG A 89 -10.20 -5.28 15.19
CA ARG A 89 -8.89 -4.82 15.65
C ARG A 89 -8.89 -3.29 15.71
N MET A 90 -9.49 -2.75 16.76
CA MET A 90 -9.52 -1.31 17.02
C MET A 90 -8.33 -0.84 17.89
N ASP A 91 -7.51 -1.79 18.30
CA ASP A 91 -6.37 -1.58 19.20
C ASP A 91 -5.04 -1.43 18.48
N VAL A 92 -5.03 -1.57 17.16
CA VAL A 92 -3.81 -1.46 16.36
C VAL A 92 -3.56 -0.03 15.93
N ASP A 93 -2.28 0.32 15.81
CA ASP A 93 -1.90 1.54 15.11
C ASP A 93 -2.06 1.35 13.60
N VAL A 94 -2.34 2.44 12.91
CA VAL A 94 -2.50 2.44 11.45
C VAL A 94 -1.46 3.36 10.84
N GLN A 95 -0.84 2.89 9.77
CA GLN A 95 0.18 3.63 9.04
C GLN A 95 -0.08 3.51 7.54
N TYR A 96 0.15 4.60 6.81
CA TYR A 96 -0.07 4.65 5.36
C TYR A 96 1.27 4.83 4.67
N ASP A 97 1.65 3.85 3.86
CA ASP A 97 2.93 3.81 3.20
C ASP A 97 2.74 3.81 1.68
N VAL A 98 3.75 4.30 0.97
CA VAL A 98 3.77 4.25 -0.49
C VAL A 98 5.06 3.59 -0.94
N ALA A 99 4.94 2.61 -1.83
CA ALA A 99 6.07 1.96 -2.45
C ALA A 99 6.12 2.34 -3.92
N LEU A 100 7.21 2.95 -4.35
CA LEU A 100 7.46 3.30 -5.75
C LEU A 100 8.38 2.28 -6.35
N ILE A 101 7.94 1.64 -7.43
CA ILE A 101 8.69 0.61 -8.13
C ILE A 101 8.97 1.07 -9.55
N PHE A 102 10.22 0.99 -9.96
CA PHE A 102 10.68 1.38 -11.29
C PHE A 102 11.40 0.23 -11.96
N GLY A 103 11.16 0.06 -13.26
CA GLY A 103 11.84 -0.93 -14.06
C GLY A 103 10.94 -2.06 -14.55
N THR A 104 11.52 -3.23 -14.67
CA THR A 104 10.84 -4.43 -15.17
C THR A 104 11.14 -5.60 -14.25
N PRO A 105 10.33 -6.68 -14.31
CA PRO A 105 10.55 -7.86 -13.46
C PRO A 105 12.00 -8.37 -13.55
N GLY A 106 12.60 -8.63 -12.40
CA GLY A 106 14.01 -9.02 -12.30
C GLY A 106 14.99 -7.86 -12.25
N HIS A 107 14.53 -6.62 -12.55
CA HIS A 107 15.34 -5.41 -12.57
C HIS A 107 14.61 -4.24 -11.92
N PHE A 108 13.83 -4.52 -10.87
CA PHE A 108 13.11 -3.48 -10.16
C PHE A 108 14.01 -2.70 -9.21
N GLU A 109 13.79 -1.39 -9.16
CA GLU A 109 14.28 -0.51 -8.10
C GLU A 109 13.08 -0.06 -7.28
N MET A 110 13.26 0.11 -5.98
CA MET A 110 12.18 0.51 -5.08
C MET A 110 12.58 1.70 -4.21
N GLU A 111 11.65 2.64 -4.09
CA GLU A 111 11.67 3.65 -3.04
C GLU A 111 10.48 3.38 -2.13
N TYR A 112 10.74 2.95 -0.90
CA TYR A 112 9.69 2.73 0.07
C TYR A 112 9.58 3.96 0.96
N MET A 113 8.38 4.57 1.00
CA MET A 113 8.13 5.78 1.77
C MET A 113 7.17 5.48 2.91
N PRO A 114 7.69 5.16 4.11
CA PRO A 114 6.83 4.93 5.25
C PRO A 114 6.20 6.25 5.71
N ARG A 115 5.00 6.15 6.26
CA ARG A 115 4.26 7.31 6.79
C ARG A 115 4.14 8.42 5.76
N TYR A 116 3.72 8.07 4.56
CA TYR A 116 3.58 9.03 3.47
C TYR A 116 2.57 10.13 3.79
N PHE A 117 1.52 9.79 4.52
CA PHE A 117 0.57 10.75 5.07
C PHE A 117 -0.01 10.21 6.38
N ARG A 118 -0.70 11.08 7.11
CA ARG A 118 -1.33 10.72 8.38
C ARG A 118 -2.82 10.96 8.30
N MET A 119 -3.58 10.19 9.09
CA MET A 119 -4.99 10.45 9.29
C MET A 119 -5.14 11.82 9.97
N PRO A 120 -6.05 12.68 9.48
CA PRO A 120 -6.30 13.95 10.14
C PRO A 120 -6.73 13.74 11.59
N PRO A 121 -6.33 14.63 12.53
CA PRO A 121 -6.79 14.53 13.91
C PRO A 121 -8.32 14.64 13.97
N ARG A 122 -8.92 13.89 14.91
CA ARG A 122 -10.34 14.02 15.16
C ARG A 122 -10.63 15.41 15.68
N ARG A 123 -11.62 16.06 15.08
CA ARG A 123 -12.13 17.32 15.61
C ARG A 123 -13.24 17.01 16.59
N PHE A 124 -13.04 17.45 17.81
CA PHE A 124 -14.09 17.44 18.82
C PHE A 124 -14.84 18.76 18.74
N ARG A 125 -16.15 18.68 18.81
CA ARG A 125 -16.99 19.86 18.94
C ARG A 125 -17.55 19.93 20.35
#